data_98f1bc6ae1c9124dfa8f45e39da47f46
#
_entry.id   98f1bc6ae1c9124dfa8f45e39da47f46
#
_cell.length_a   1.000
_cell.length_b   1.000
_cell.length_c   1.000
_cell.angle_alpha   90.00
_cell.angle_beta   90.00
_cell.angle_gamma   90.00
#
_symmetry.space_group_name_H-M   'P 1'
#
loop_
_entity.id
_entity.type
_entity.pdbx_description
1 polymer ?
#
loop_
_entity_poly.entity_id
_entity_poly.type
_entity_poly.pdbx_seq_one_letter_code
_entity_poly.pdbx_strand_id
1 'polypeptide(L)'
;MPVSATLPSRHLPGPLANTAPQTSAAAPRRLELEYVLPLRWTDDTPLPELTGYLRWLAGQVPVTVVDGSPPEFFARHAAAWARYVRHVPPDPHLTGANGKVLGVLTGLRLARHEHVVIADDDVRYDEQALRTLRRLLDRADLVRPQNYFDPLPWHAHWDTGRSLLNRAVGADYPGTLGVRRSTFQAMGGYDPDVLFENLELIRTVGAYGGRELTPPGLYVRRVPPATSHFLQQRIRQAYDDIAQPWRLMTFLAVVPALTAAAVTRRTGEVAAAAAGIVALAEYGRRRAGGRHVFPVTGSLLAPLWVLERGVCSWPALAQRVAFGGVGYAGGRLRTAAHSPRRLRTSLRARAAEAAAEPAGR
;
A
#
# COMPACT_ATOMS: atom_id res chain seq x y z
N MET A 1 59.02 74.05 -13.53
CA MET A 1 57.98 74.25 -12.51
C MET A 1 56.64 74.25 -13.15
N PRO A 2 55.82 73.12 -13.02
CA PRO A 2 54.41 73.15 -13.36
C PRO A 2 53.55 73.28 -12.09
N VAL A 3 52.55 74.10 -12.21
CA VAL A 3 51.56 74.45 -11.20
C VAL A 3 50.51 73.31 -11.11
N SER A 4 50.34 72.80 -9.90
CA SER A 4 49.30 71.75 -9.60
C SER A 4 47.96 72.46 -9.37
N ALA A 5 46.94 72.11 -10.18
CA ALA A 5 45.57 72.54 -9.97
C ALA A 5 44.80 71.46 -9.24
N THR A 6 44.35 71.76 -8.04
CA THR A 6 43.51 70.91 -7.22
C THR A 6 42.02 71.06 -7.63
N LEU A 7 41.35 70.00 -8.05
CA LEU A 7 39.91 69.95 -8.31
C LEU A 7 39.12 69.53 -7.04
N PRO A 8 37.94 70.07 -6.77
CA PRO A 8 37.18 69.80 -5.55
C PRO A 8 36.41 68.43 -5.68
N SER A 9 36.43 67.70 -4.58
CA SER A 9 35.76 66.42 -4.42
C SER A 9 34.22 66.59 -4.48
N ARG A 10 33.56 65.87 -5.41
CA ARG A 10 32.12 65.75 -5.42
C ARG A 10 31.73 64.62 -4.43
N HIS A 11 30.91 64.95 -3.43
CA HIS A 11 30.19 64.02 -2.58
C HIS A 11 29.14 63.25 -3.43
N LEU A 12 29.27 61.92 -3.53
CA LEU A 12 28.25 61.06 -4.02
C LEU A 12 27.33 60.66 -2.83
N PRO A 13 26.01 60.73 -2.99
CA PRO A 13 25.08 60.20 -1.97
C PRO A 13 25.19 58.67 -1.85
N GLY A 14 25.26 58.17 -0.61
CA GLY A 14 25.30 56.74 -0.29
C GLY A 14 24.05 55.98 -0.75
N PRO A 15 24.16 54.68 -0.93
CA PRO A 15 23.03 53.87 -1.40
C PRO A 15 21.90 53.87 -0.37
N LEU A 16 20.68 54.22 -0.82
CA LEU A 16 19.45 54.09 -0.07
C LEU A 16 19.27 52.61 0.29
N ALA A 17 19.22 52.31 1.58
CA ALA A 17 18.86 50.99 2.10
C ALA A 17 17.43 50.66 1.67
N ASN A 18 17.32 49.81 0.67
CA ASN A 18 16.06 49.25 0.21
C ASN A 18 15.62 48.15 1.19
N THR A 19 14.95 48.51 2.28
CA THR A 19 14.25 47.56 3.17
C THR A 19 12.98 47.11 2.47
N ALA A 20 13.14 46.13 1.57
CA ALA A 20 12.00 45.32 1.11
C ALA A 20 11.44 44.58 2.33
N PRO A 21 10.11 44.57 2.55
CA PRO A 21 9.51 43.78 3.62
C PRO A 21 9.83 42.30 3.36
N GLN A 22 10.54 41.66 4.29
CA GLN A 22 10.69 40.21 4.33
C GLN A 22 9.28 39.64 4.48
N THR A 23 8.70 39.21 3.37
CA THR A 23 7.50 38.35 3.37
C THR A 23 7.88 37.12 4.17
N SER A 24 7.41 37.05 5.41
CA SER A 24 7.48 35.87 6.24
C SER A 24 6.89 34.72 5.40
N ALA A 25 7.75 33.81 4.97
CA ALA A 25 7.31 32.59 4.29
C ALA A 25 6.38 31.85 5.26
N ALA A 26 5.07 31.94 5.02
CA ALA A 26 4.09 31.20 5.78
C ALA A 26 4.53 29.72 5.78
N ALA A 27 4.60 29.12 6.96
CA ALA A 27 4.93 27.71 7.10
C ALA A 27 4.07 26.90 6.10
N PRO A 28 4.65 25.95 5.35
CA PRO A 28 3.93 25.23 4.31
C PRO A 28 2.67 24.61 4.93
N ARG A 29 1.51 25.02 4.41
CA ARG A 29 0.22 24.54 4.91
C ARG A 29 0.14 23.05 4.67
N ARG A 30 -0.02 22.27 5.74
CA ARG A 30 -0.23 20.81 5.65
C ARG A 30 -1.36 20.48 4.68
N LEU A 31 -1.23 19.37 3.98
CA LEU A 31 -2.28 18.89 3.08
C LEU A 31 -3.54 18.51 3.89
N GLU A 32 -4.72 18.77 3.33
CA GLU A 32 -6.00 18.28 3.87
C GLU A 32 -6.14 16.78 3.57
N LEU A 33 -5.27 16.01 4.16
CA LEU A 33 -5.10 14.58 4.02
C LEU A 33 -4.56 14.06 5.36
N GLU A 34 -4.99 12.91 5.82
CA GLU A 34 -4.48 12.26 7.03
C GLU A 34 -3.85 10.91 6.68
N TYR A 35 -2.84 10.49 7.44
CA TYR A 35 -2.13 9.24 7.20
C TYR A 35 -2.30 8.31 8.38
N VAL A 36 -2.79 7.09 8.12
CA VAL A 36 -2.98 6.02 9.09
C VAL A 36 -2.01 4.88 8.78
N LEU A 37 -1.17 4.56 9.75
CA LEU A 37 -0.18 3.50 9.68
C LEU A 37 -0.50 2.45 10.75
N PRO A 38 -1.15 1.32 10.41
CA PRO A 38 -1.26 0.18 11.31
C PRO A 38 0.07 -0.53 11.39
N LEU A 39 0.55 -0.81 12.61
CA LEU A 39 1.86 -1.39 12.87
C LEU A 39 1.75 -2.54 13.88
N ARG A 40 2.59 -3.57 13.71
CA ARG A 40 2.89 -4.56 14.73
C ARG A 40 4.28 -5.13 14.51
N TRP A 41 5.24 -4.70 15.30
CA TRP A 41 6.63 -5.14 15.26
C TRP A 41 7.01 -6.00 16.45
N THR A 42 7.92 -6.92 16.22
CA THR A 42 8.62 -7.73 17.22
C THR A 42 10.13 -7.64 17.02
N ASP A 43 10.58 -6.72 16.15
CA ASP A 43 11.97 -6.40 15.84
C ASP A 43 12.03 -4.91 15.47
N ASP A 44 12.95 -4.17 16.11
CA ASP A 44 13.13 -2.72 15.93
C ASP A 44 14.20 -2.35 14.88
N THR A 45 14.70 -3.32 14.11
CA THR A 45 15.69 -3.04 13.06
C THR A 45 15.25 -1.91 12.12
N PRO A 46 13.96 -1.78 11.71
CA PRO A 46 13.52 -0.69 10.86
C PRO A 46 13.25 0.64 11.57
N LEU A 47 13.32 0.68 12.93
CA LEU A 47 12.92 1.84 13.73
C LEU A 47 13.61 3.16 13.32
N PRO A 48 14.94 3.21 13.09
CA PRO A 48 15.60 4.48 12.72
C PRO A 48 15.13 5.02 11.37
N GLU A 49 14.97 4.15 10.38
CA GLU A 49 14.53 4.53 9.03
C GLU A 49 13.09 5.04 9.04
N LEU A 50 12.17 4.28 9.68
CA LEU A 50 10.78 4.67 9.78
C LEU A 50 10.63 5.98 10.59
N THR A 51 11.42 6.18 11.65
CA THR A 51 11.43 7.42 12.42
C THR A 51 11.79 8.62 11.55
N GLY A 52 12.81 8.47 10.69
CA GLY A 52 13.19 9.51 9.73
C GLY A 52 12.05 9.86 8.78
N TYR A 53 11.39 8.83 8.24
CA TYR A 53 10.25 9.01 7.36
C TYR A 53 9.04 9.66 8.07
N LEU A 54 8.66 9.18 9.24
CA LEU A 54 7.53 9.72 10.01
C LEU A 54 7.75 11.19 10.42
N ARG A 55 8.98 11.57 10.73
CA ARG A 55 9.32 12.98 11.01
C ARG A 55 9.09 13.87 9.79
N TRP A 56 9.55 13.45 8.63
CA TRP A 56 9.29 14.15 7.38
C TRP A 56 7.80 14.20 7.05
N LEU A 57 7.10 13.06 7.14
CA LEU A 57 5.69 12.92 6.80
C LEU A 57 4.80 13.79 7.69
N ALA A 58 5.12 13.88 8.98
CA ALA A 58 4.39 14.73 9.94
C ALA A 58 4.46 16.22 9.61
N GLY A 59 5.46 16.64 8.83
CA GLY A 59 5.52 17.98 8.24
C GLY A 59 4.54 18.17 7.07
N GLN A 60 4.14 17.10 6.39
CA GLN A 60 3.27 17.15 5.21
C GLN A 60 1.79 16.98 5.58
N VAL A 61 1.50 16.01 6.45
CA VAL A 61 0.13 15.60 6.84
C VAL A 61 0.08 15.23 8.32
N PRO A 62 -1.08 15.29 8.99
CA PRO A 62 -1.28 14.61 10.26
C PRO A 62 -1.12 13.10 10.11
N VAL A 63 -0.39 12.47 11.04
CA VAL A 63 -0.10 11.03 11.03
C VAL A 63 -0.62 10.39 12.30
N THR A 64 -1.32 9.27 12.15
CA THR A 64 -1.71 8.38 13.24
C THR A 64 -1.05 7.02 13.03
N VAL A 65 -0.17 6.63 13.94
CA VAL A 65 0.39 5.28 14.02
C VAL A 65 -0.46 4.49 15.03
N VAL A 66 -1.09 3.43 14.56
CA VAL A 66 -1.86 2.51 15.42
C VAL A 66 -1.01 1.27 15.63
N ASP A 67 -0.39 1.19 16.80
CA ASP A 67 0.66 0.23 17.12
C ASP A 67 0.15 -0.89 18.02
N GLY A 68 0.03 -2.09 17.45
CA GLY A 68 -0.34 -3.33 18.14
C GLY A 68 0.86 -4.17 18.58
N SER A 69 2.05 -3.58 18.67
CA SER A 69 3.27 -4.27 19.12
C SER A 69 3.20 -4.64 20.60
N PRO A 70 4.00 -5.63 21.06
CA PRO A 70 4.14 -5.92 22.48
C PRO A 70 4.55 -4.68 23.30
N PRO A 71 4.23 -4.63 24.61
CA PRO A 71 4.39 -3.42 25.43
C PRO A 71 5.80 -2.82 25.41
N GLU A 72 6.84 -3.65 25.40
CA GLU A 72 8.23 -3.22 25.37
C GLU A 72 8.62 -2.53 24.05
N PHE A 73 8.09 -2.98 22.91
CA PHE A 73 8.26 -2.34 21.61
C PHE A 73 7.42 -1.06 21.53
N PHE A 74 6.16 -1.13 21.97
CA PHE A 74 5.28 0.03 22.00
C PHE A 74 5.90 1.20 22.78
N ALA A 75 6.50 0.94 23.95
CA ALA A 75 7.14 1.97 24.77
C ALA A 75 8.34 2.63 24.05
N ARG A 76 9.17 1.83 23.34
CA ARG A 76 10.29 2.37 22.54
C ARG A 76 9.79 3.19 21.36
N HIS A 77 8.75 2.72 20.67
CA HIS A 77 8.12 3.46 19.57
C HIS A 77 7.50 4.77 20.06
N ALA A 78 6.81 4.77 21.20
CA ALA A 78 6.26 5.97 21.80
C ALA A 78 7.36 7.01 22.11
N ALA A 79 8.47 6.58 22.67
CA ALA A 79 9.62 7.45 22.94
C ALA A 79 10.20 8.07 21.66
N ALA A 80 10.20 7.33 20.55
CA ALA A 80 10.72 7.80 19.27
C ALA A 80 9.75 8.73 18.52
N TRP A 81 8.42 8.50 18.61
CA TRP A 81 7.45 9.07 17.68
C TRP A 81 6.40 10.01 18.29
N ALA A 82 6.05 9.88 19.59
CA ALA A 82 4.91 10.59 20.20
C ALA A 82 4.96 12.13 20.05
N ARG A 83 6.15 12.71 19.88
CA ARG A 83 6.32 14.16 19.66
C ARG A 83 6.01 14.62 18.21
N TYR A 84 5.93 13.69 17.23
CA TYR A 84 5.71 14.02 15.83
C TYR A 84 4.35 13.57 15.33
N VAL A 85 3.88 12.39 15.80
CA VAL A 85 2.69 11.72 15.32
C VAL A 85 1.76 11.37 16.49
N ARG A 86 0.49 11.14 16.21
CA ARG A 86 -0.40 10.46 17.16
C ARG A 86 -0.01 8.98 17.20
N HIS A 87 0.52 8.50 18.31
CA HIS A 87 0.87 7.11 18.54
C HIS A 87 -0.08 6.51 19.56
N VAL A 88 -0.83 5.49 19.17
CA VAL A 88 -1.90 4.89 19.99
C VAL A 88 -1.96 3.37 19.81
N PRO A 89 -2.43 2.62 20.80
CA PRO A 89 -2.75 1.21 20.60
C PRO A 89 -4.03 1.02 19.78
N PRO A 90 -4.30 -0.18 19.24
CA PRO A 90 -5.60 -0.53 18.68
C PRO A 90 -6.71 -0.35 19.72
N ASP A 91 -7.91 0.05 19.26
CA ASP A 91 -9.09 0.19 20.10
C ASP A 91 -9.44 -1.19 20.72
N PRO A 92 -9.47 -1.32 22.07
CA PRO A 92 -9.71 -2.61 22.74
C PRO A 92 -11.14 -3.13 22.54
N HIS A 93 -12.08 -2.29 22.12
CA HIS A 93 -13.46 -2.70 21.82
C HIS A 93 -13.59 -3.33 20.44
N LEU A 94 -12.59 -3.23 19.59
CA LEU A 94 -12.56 -3.88 18.29
C LEU A 94 -12.03 -5.30 18.43
N THR A 95 -12.76 -6.26 17.88
CA THR A 95 -12.39 -7.67 17.86
C THR A 95 -12.19 -8.17 16.43
N GLY A 96 -11.29 -9.13 16.24
CA GLY A 96 -11.00 -9.74 14.96
C GLY A 96 -9.61 -10.34 14.91
N ALA A 97 -9.38 -11.24 13.99
CA ALA A 97 -8.12 -11.99 13.88
C ALA A 97 -7.03 -11.19 13.15
N ASN A 98 -7.38 -10.25 12.28
CA ASN A 98 -6.40 -9.45 11.54
C ASN A 98 -6.11 -8.13 12.25
N GLY A 99 -5.01 -8.09 12.99
CA GLY A 99 -4.57 -6.90 13.75
C GLY A 99 -4.33 -5.67 12.88
N LYS A 100 -3.94 -5.83 11.59
CA LYS A 100 -3.80 -4.71 10.65
C LYS A 100 -5.16 -4.04 10.42
N VAL A 101 -6.22 -4.83 10.22
CA VAL A 101 -7.57 -4.30 10.03
C VAL A 101 -8.04 -3.56 11.29
N LEU A 102 -7.79 -4.13 12.48
CA LEU A 102 -8.12 -3.45 13.75
C LEU A 102 -7.39 -2.10 13.86
N GLY A 103 -6.12 -2.06 13.47
CA GLY A 103 -5.34 -0.81 13.39
C GLY A 103 -5.93 0.20 12.42
N VAL A 104 -6.36 -0.24 11.23
CA VAL A 104 -7.02 0.63 10.23
C VAL A 104 -8.35 1.16 10.78
N LEU A 105 -9.21 0.31 11.33
CA LEU A 105 -10.49 0.71 11.91
C LEU A 105 -10.31 1.74 13.03
N THR A 106 -9.33 1.52 13.90
CA THR A 106 -8.96 2.47 14.97
C THR A 106 -8.51 3.80 14.37
N GLY A 107 -7.58 3.78 13.42
CA GLY A 107 -7.05 4.98 12.79
C GLY A 107 -8.11 5.80 12.07
N LEU A 108 -9.02 5.16 11.33
CA LEU A 108 -10.12 5.82 10.61
C LEU A 108 -11.19 6.42 11.58
N ARG A 109 -11.40 5.83 12.76
CA ARG A 109 -12.24 6.42 13.81
C ARG A 109 -11.61 7.70 14.38
N LEU A 110 -10.29 7.73 14.53
CA LEU A 110 -9.53 8.85 15.06
C LEU A 110 -9.26 9.95 14.02
N ALA A 111 -9.37 9.63 12.74
CA ALA A 111 -9.12 10.56 11.64
C ALA A 111 -10.15 11.70 11.63
N ARG A 112 -9.69 12.91 11.31
CA ARG A 112 -10.50 14.15 11.25
C ARG A 112 -10.70 14.64 9.84
N HIS A 113 -9.74 14.35 8.93
CA HIS A 113 -9.84 14.75 7.53
C HIS A 113 -10.73 13.79 6.74
N GLU A 114 -11.34 14.30 5.69
CA GLU A 114 -12.16 13.50 4.77
C GLU A 114 -11.32 12.52 3.96
N HIS A 115 -10.12 12.92 3.58
CA HIS A 115 -9.21 12.09 2.80
C HIS A 115 -8.18 11.44 3.71
N VAL A 116 -8.05 10.12 3.64
CA VAL A 116 -7.15 9.34 4.49
C VAL A 116 -6.31 8.39 3.64
N VAL A 117 -5.01 8.38 3.88
CA VAL A 117 -4.09 7.32 3.42
C VAL A 117 -4.04 6.23 4.45
N ILE A 118 -4.21 4.99 4.03
CA ILE A 118 -3.88 3.78 4.79
C ILE A 118 -2.61 3.22 4.15
N ALA A 119 -1.57 2.94 4.94
CA ALA A 119 -0.34 2.41 4.38
C ALA A 119 0.38 1.46 5.33
N ASP A 120 1.01 0.44 4.74
CA ASP A 120 1.93 -0.47 5.45
C ASP A 120 3.20 0.28 5.89
N ASP A 121 3.90 -0.28 6.85
CA ASP A 121 5.12 0.28 7.44
C ASP A 121 6.32 0.36 6.47
N ASP A 122 6.26 -0.36 5.37
CA ASP A 122 7.26 -0.36 4.31
C ASP A 122 6.93 0.61 3.14
N VAL A 123 5.82 1.35 3.20
CA VAL A 123 5.40 2.31 2.17
C VAL A 123 6.00 3.69 2.41
N ARG A 124 6.49 4.32 1.33
CA ARG A 124 7.11 5.66 1.36
C ARG A 124 6.52 6.55 0.27
N TYR A 125 5.68 7.48 0.67
CA TYR A 125 5.19 8.54 -0.20
C TYR A 125 6.22 9.65 -0.32
N ASP A 126 6.27 10.29 -1.47
CA ASP A 126 6.81 11.64 -1.62
C ASP A 126 5.68 12.68 -1.60
N GLU A 127 6.05 13.95 -1.58
CA GLU A 127 5.09 15.06 -1.53
C GLU A 127 4.17 15.08 -2.75
N GLN A 128 4.70 14.79 -3.94
CA GLN A 128 3.93 14.80 -5.18
C GLN A 128 2.88 13.69 -5.20
N ALA A 129 3.23 12.50 -4.72
CA ALA A 129 2.30 11.37 -4.62
C ALA A 129 1.19 11.66 -3.61
N LEU A 130 1.50 12.26 -2.44
CA LEU A 130 0.49 12.70 -1.46
C LEU A 130 -0.46 13.74 -2.06
N ARG A 131 0.05 14.78 -2.73
CA ARG A 131 -0.77 15.80 -3.39
C ARG A 131 -1.65 15.22 -4.50
N THR A 132 -1.11 14.27 -5.25
CA THR A 132 -1.85 13.61 -6.33
C THR A 132 -2.94 12.72 -5.79
N LEU A 133 -2.64 11.92 -4.77
CA LEU A 133 -3.63 11.08 -4.10
C LEU A 133 -4.79 11.91 -3.52
N ARG A 134 -4.46 12.99 -2.81
CA ARG A 134 -5.45 13.90 -2.23
C ARG A 134 -6.42 14.43 -3.31
N ARG A 135 -5.90 14.91 -4.46
CA ARG A 135 -6.73 15.40 -5.57
C ARG A 135 -7.61 14.31 -6.20
N LEU A 136 -7.12 13.07 -6.27
CA LEU A 136 -7.88 11.96 -6.82
C LEU A 136 -9.04 11.55 -5.90
N LEU A 137 -8.87 11.68 -4.58
CA LEU A 137 -9.92 11.45 -3.59
C LEU A 137 -11.05 12.49 -3.64
N ASP A 138 -10.87 13.63 -4.28
CA ASP A 138 -12.00 14.55 -4.60
C ASP A 138 -13.02 13.90 -5.56
N ARG A 139 -12.60 12.88 -6.32
CA ARG A 139 -13.40 12.24 -7.38
C ARG A 139 -13.67 10.76 -7.14
N ALA A 140 -13.15 10.19 -6.07
CA ALA A 140 -13.26 8.76 -5.77
C ALA A 140 -13.36 8.51 -4.28
N ASP A 141 -13.95 7.39 -3.92
CA ASP A 141 -14.07 6.92 -2.54
C ASP A 141 -12.87 6.06 -2.14
N LEU A 142 -12.22 5.46 -3.14
CA LEU A 142 -11.00 4.70 -2.98
C LEU A 142 -10.04 4.96 -4.14
N VAL A 143 -8.77 5.26 -3.81
CA VAL A 143 -7.67 5.39 -4.77
C VAL A 143 -6.64 4.31 -4.47
N ARG A 144 -6.25 3.59 -5.52
CA ARG A 144 -5.31 2.47 -5.45
C ARG A 144 -4.04 2.82 -6.20
N PRO A 145 -2.98 3.30 -5.50
CA PRO A 145 -1.69 3.62 -6.09
C PRO A 145 -0.97 2.38 -6.63
N GLN A 146 0.13 2.58 -7.33
CA GLN A 146 1.02 1.54 -7.79
C GLN A 146 2.30 1.55 -6.94
N ASN A 147 2.56 0.46 -6.20
CA ASN A 147 3.84 0.32 -5.52
C ASN A 147 4.95 -0.15 -6.47
N TYR A 148 6.18 0.30 -6.16
CA TYR A 148 7.43 -0.20 -6.73
C TYR A 148 8.46 -0.36 -5.63
N PHE A 149 9.37 -1.32 -5.77
CA PHE A 149 10.43 -1.54 -4.79
C PHE A 149 11.64 -0.66 -5.06
N ASP A 150 12.17 -0.08 -3.97
CA ASP A 150 13.44 0.63 -3.94
C ASP A 150 13.97 0.63 -2.49
N PRO A 151 15.17 0.04 -2.25
CA PRO A 151 16.13 -0.58 -3.19
C PRO A 151 15.60 -1.86 -3.84
N LEU A 152 16.37 -2.41 -4.80
CA LEU A 152 16.02 -3.59 -5.58
C LEU A 152 16.98 -4.77 -5.29
N PRO A 153 16.89 -5.45 -4.14
CA PRO A 153 17.57 -6.73 -3.95
C PRO A 153 16.99 -7.80 -4.88
N TRP A 154 17.68 -8.93 -5.05
CA TRP A 154 17.33 -9.97 -6.03
C TRP A 154 15.85 -10.41 -5.96
N HIS A 155 15.30 -10.57 -4.75
CA HIS A 155 13.91 -10.99 -4.55
C HIS A 155 12.89 -9.89 -4.89
N ALA A 156 13.28 -8.61 -4.81
CA ALA A 156 12.45 -7.50 -5.28
C ALA A 156 12.37 -7.46 -6.81
N HIS A 157 13.46 -7.77 -7.52
CA HIS A 157 13.39 -8.00 -8.97
C HIS A 157 12.43 -9.11 -9.33
N TRP A 158 12.47 -10.22 -8.60
CA TRP A 158 11.57 -11.36 -8.77
C TRP A 158 10.09 -10.98 -8.52
N ASP A 159 9.80 -10.37 -7.36
CA ASP A 159 8.41 -10.01 -7.00
C ASP A 159 7.85 -8.87 -7.85
N THR A 160 8.72 -8.06 -8.48
CA THR A 160 8.31 -7.07 -9.48
C THR A 160 7.58 -7.72 -10.66
N GLY A 161 7.93 -8.96 -11.05
CA GLY A 161 7.21 -9.72 -12.09
C GLY A 161 5.70 -9.82 -11.80
N ARG A 162 5.32 -10.06 -10.54
CA ARG A 162 3.92 -10.05 -10.07
C ARG A 162 3.24 -8.70 -10.36
N SER A 163 3.89 -7.63 -9.94
CA SER A 163 3.34 -6.28 -10.12
C SER A 163 3.15 -5.94 -11.60
N LEU A 164 4.11 -6.32 -12.45
CA LEU A 164 4.03 -6.06 -13.90
C LEU A 164 2.91 -6.84 -14.56
N LEU A 165 2.72 -8.13 -14.22
CA LEU A 165 1.62 -8.95 -14.73
C LEU A 165 0.26 -8.41 -14.27
N ASN A 166 0.13 -8.03 -13.00
CA ASN A 166 -1.10 -7.41 -12.50
C ASN A 166 -1.40 -6.10 -13.21
N ARG A 167 -0.38 -5.27 -13.47
CA ARG A 167 -0.51 -4.02 -14.25
C ARG A 167 -0.94 -4.26 -15.70
N ALA A 168 -0.50 -5.37 -16.30
CA ALA A 168 -0.83 -5.69 -17.69
C ALA A 168 -2.33 -5.94 -17.86
N VAL A 169 -2.94 -6.66 -16.93
CA VAL A 169 -4.36 -7.10 -17.02
C VAL A 169 -5.32 -6.25 -16.17
N GLY A 170 -4.81 -5.32 -15.37
CA GLY A 170 -5.63 -4.49 -14.48
C GLY A 170 -4.79 -3.57 -13.62
N ALA A 171 -4.80 -3.78 -12.31
CA ALA A 171 -4.01 -3.07 -11.32
C ALA A 171 -3.43 -4.03 -10.27
N ASP A 172 -2.26 -3.67 -9.72
CA ASP A 172 -1.64 -4.42 -8.62
C ASP A 172 -2.39 -4.22 -7.30
N TYR A 173 -2.07 -5.02 -6.30
CA TYR A 173 -2.58 -4.90 -4.93
C TYR A 173 -1.50 -4.25 -4.07
N PRO A 174 -1.54 -2.91 -3.89
CA PRO A 174 -0.50 -2.19 -3.18
C PRO A 174 -0.62 -2.36 -1.67
N GLY A 175 0.48 -2.09 -0.94
CA GLY A 175 0.49 -1.94 0.52
C GLY A 175 -0.10 -0.62 1.01
N THR A 176 -0.81 0.13 0.16
CA THR A 176 -1.42 1.41 0.52
C THR A 176 -2.65 1.72 -0.30
N LEU A 177 -3.61 2.38 0.34
CA LEU A 177 -4.86 2.82 -0.28
C LEU A 177 -5.19 4.24 0.21
N GLY A 178 -5.72 5.08 -0.68
CA GLY A 178 -6.40 6.29 -0.28
C GLY A 178 -7.88 6.02 -0.14
N VAL A 179 -8.51 6.52 0.93
CA VAL A 179 -9.94 6.31 1.16
C VAL A 179 -10.63 7.61 1.55
N ARG A 180 -11.91 7.74 1.21
CA ARG A 180 -12.82 8.73 1.75
C ARG A 180 -13.34 8.27 3.10
N ARG A 181 -13.13 9.08 4.15
CA ARG A 181 -13.53 8.75 5.51
C ARG A 181 -15.04 8.60 5.63
N SER A 182 -15.82 9.50 5.03
CA SER A 182 -17.29 9.45 5.05
C SER A 182 -17.84 8.15 4.46
N THR A 183 -17.32 7.71 3.29
CA THR A 183 -17.69 6.43 2.67
C THR A 183 -17.26 5.26 3.55
N PHE A 184 -16.04 5.31 4.11
CA PHE A 184 -15.55 4.26 5.00
C PHE A 184 -16.42 4.07 6.24
N GLN A 185 -16.85 5.17 6.85
CA GLN A 185 -17.74 5.15 8.01
C GLN A 185 -19.15 4.70 7.64
N ALA A 186 -19.71 5.20 6.54
CA ALA A 186 -21.04 4.85 6.08
C ALA A 186 -21.21 3.36 5.72
N MET A 187 -20.12 2.73 5.19
CA MET A 187 -20.14 1.27 4.94
C MET A 187 -19.88 0.43 6.20
N GLY A 188 -19.60 1.05 7.36
CA GLY A 188 -19.32 0.37 8.62
C GLY A 188 -17.94 -0.29 8.69
N GLY A 189 -16.95 0.21 7.91
CA GLY A 189 -15.62 -0.41 7.80
C GLY A 189 -15.64 -1.69 6.97
N TYR A 190 -14.71 -2.61 7.26
CA TYR A 190 -14.59 -3.90 6.56
C TYR A 190 -14.21 -5.03 7.52
N ASP A 191 -14.36 -6.27 7.08
CA ASP A 191 -14.25 -7.46 7.92
C ASP A 191 -12.79 -7.68 8.43
N PRO A 192 -12.58 -7.79 9.75
CA PRO A 192 -11.26 -8.06 10.32
C PRO A 192 -10.87 -9.55 10.34
N ASP A 193 -11.73 -10.46 9.89
CA ASP A 193 -11.47 -11.90 9.91
C ASP A 193 -11.05 -12.44 8.52
N VAL A 194 -10.38 -11.60 7.74
CA VAL A 194 -9.86 -11.93 6.41
C VAL A 194 -8.34 -11.80 6.35
N LEU A 195 -7.71 -12.59 5.49
CA LEU A 195 -6.26 -12.56 5.29
C LEU A 195 -5.83 -11.44 4.33
N PHE A 196 -6.52 -11.33 3.19
CA PHE A 196 -6.22 -10.36 2.13
C PHE A 196 -7.06 -9.09 2.32
N GLU A 197 -6.72 -8.35 3.36
CA GLU A 197 -7.45 -7.19 3.84
C GLU A 197 -7.57 -6.05 2.81
N ASN A 198 -6.54 -5.82 1.99
CA ASN A 198 -6.59 -4.78 0.96
C ASN A 198 -7.62 -5.13 -0.13
N LEU A 199 -7.72 -6.40 -0.53
CA LEU A 199 -8.76 -6.84 -1.46
C LEU A 199 -10.16 -6.76 -0.84
N GLU A 200 -10.28 -7.11 0.44
CA GLU A 200 -11.54 -6.97 1.18
C GLU A 200 -12.02 -5.53 1.22
N LEU A 201 -11.13 -4.59 1.56
CA LEU A 201 -11.46 -3.15 1.59
C LEU A 201 -11.90 -2.66 0.20
N ILE A 202 -11.13 -2.98 -0.86
CA ILE A 202 -11.45 -2.61 -2.23
C ILE A 202 -12.85 -3.14 -2.62
N ARG A 203 -13.12 -4.40 -2.32
CA ARG A 203 -14.40 -5.04 -2.63
C ARG A 203 -15.56 -4.49 -1.81
N THR A 204 -15.31 -4.14 -0.54
CA THR A 204 -16.34 -3.57 0.35
C THR A 204 -16.76 -2.20 -0.13
N VAL A 205 -15.80 -1.32 -0.50
CA VAL A 205 -16.11 -0.02 -1.10
C VAL A 205 -16.93 -0.18 -2.38
N GLY A 206 -16.50 -1.07 -3.29
CA GLY A 206 -17.25 -1.33 -4.53
C GLY A 206 -18.63 -1.98 -4.31
N ALA A 207 -18.79 -2.85 -3.29
CA ALA A 207 -20.06 -3.46 -2.92
C ALA A 207 -21.04 -2.43 -2.30
N TYR A 208 -20.51 -1.46 -1.57
CA TYR A 208 -21.25 -0.32 -1.01
C TYR A 208 -21.74 0.65 -2.10
N GLY A 209 -21.12 0.65 -3.28
CA GLY A 209 -21.42 1.56 -4.40
C GLY A 209 -20.41 2.70 -4.55
N GLY A 210 -19.31 2.67 -3.76
CA GLY A 210 -18.25 3.66 -3.85
C GLY A 210 -17.43 3.53 -5.15
N ARG A 211 -16.87 4.65 -5.58
CA ARG A 211 -16.06 4.75 -6.79
C ARG A 211 -14.58 4.45 -6.50
N GLU A 212 -14.02 3.47 -7.18
CA GLU A 212 -12.58 3.16 -7.19
C GLU A 212 -11.87 3.87 -8.35
N LEU A 213 -10.68 4.43 -8.10
CA LEU A 213 -9.72 4.86 -9.11
C LEU A 213 -8.40 4.09 -8.95
N THR A 214 -7.89 3.58 -10.06
CA THR A 214 -6.61 2.85 -10.13
C THR A 214 -5.65 3.56 -11.08
N PRO A 215 -5.10 4.72 -10.69
CA PRO A 215 -4.23 5.53 -11.55
C PRO A 215 -2.89 4.80 -11.75
N PRO A 216 -2.59 4.26 -12.95
CA PRO A 216 -1.40 3.44 -13.16
C PRO A 216 -0.09 4.25 -13.14
N GLY A 217 -0.17 5.58 -13.15
CA GLY A 217 0.97 6.50 -13.06
C GLY A 217 1.16 7.12 -11.68
N LEU A 218 0.36 6.78 -10.67
CA LEU A 218 0.60 7.18 -9.28
C LEU A 218 1.51 6.15 -8.62
N TYR A 219 2.81 6.41 -8.68
CA TYR A 219 3.84 5.52 -8.13
C TYR A 219 4.14 5.87 -6.69
N VAL A 220 4.24 4.85 -5.82
CA VAL A 220 4.60 4.98 -4.41
C VAL A 220 5.66 3.96 -4.07
N ARG A 221 6.79 4.41 -3.52
CA ARG A 221 7.92 3.57 -3.15
C ARG A 221 7.54 2.61 -2.04
N ARG A 222 8.10 1.40 -2.11
CA ARG A 222 8.00 0.39 -1.08
C ARG A 222 9.39 -0.14 -0.74
N VAL A 223 9.72 -0.19 0.54
CA VAL A 223 10.95 -0.81 1.02
C VAL A 223 10.78 -2.33 0.93
N PRO A 224 11.68 -3.06 0.24
CA PRO A 224 11.55 -4.50 0.15
C PRO A 224 11.78 -5.16 1.51
N PRO A 225 11.07 -6.26 1.83
CA PRO A 225 11.28 -7.01 3.06
C PRO A 225 12.67 -7.68 3.07
N ALA A 226 13.14 -8.12 4.23
CA ALA A 226 14.30 -9.00 4.32
C ALA A 226 14.05 -10.30 3.53
N THR A 227 15.12 -10.90 2.97
CA THR A 227 15.02 -12.12 2.15
C THR A 227 14.34 -13.28 2.89
N SER A 228 14.62 -13.46 4.17
CA SER A 228 13.98 -14.50 5.00
C SER A 228 12.47 -14.30 5.09
N HIS A 229 12.03 -13.07 5.33
CA HIS A 229 10.62 -12.71 5.39
C HIS A 229 9.94 -12.90 4.02
N PHE A 230 10.60 -12.47 2.94
CA PHE A 230 10.11 -12.71 1.57
C PHE A 230 9.83 -14.21 1.32
N LEU A 231 10.77 -15.10 1.65
CA LEU A 231 10.61 -16.54 1.43
C LEU A 231 9.47 -17.13 2.28
N GLN A 232 9.35 -16.72 3.55
CA GLN A 232 8.30 -17.18 4.46
C GLN A 232 6.90 -16.78 4.00
N GLN A 233 6.75 -15.69 3.25
CA GLN A 233 5.47 -15.18 2.80
C GLN A 233 4.93 -15.85 1.52
N ARG A 234 5.72 -16.66 0.79
CA ARG A 234 5.33 -17.15 -0.54
C ARG A 234 4.04 -17.96 -0.54
N ILE A 235 3.91 -18.95 0.36
CA ILE A 235 2.70 -19.78 0.47
C ILE A 235 1.51 -18.95 0.96
N ARG A 236 1.72 -18.05 1.93
CA ARG A 236 0.66 -17.15 2.42
C ARG A 236 0.14 -16.25 1.30
N GLN A 237 1.02 -15.67 0.49
CA GLN A 237 0.62 -14.85 -0.65
C GLN A 237 -0.09 -15.68 -1.75
N ALA A 238 0.25 -16.98 -1.89
CA ALA A 238 -0.50 -17.87 -2.78
C ALA A 238 -1.89 -18.19 -2.24
N TYR A 239 -2.07 -18.20 -0.90
CA TYR A 239 -3.39 -18.36 -0.27
C TYR A 239 -4.35 -17.22 -0.62
N ASP A 240 -3.86 -16.01 -0.87
CA ASP A 240 -4.67 -14.86 -1.28
C ASP A 240 -5.41 -15.11 -2.61
N ASP A 241 -4.86 -15.96 -3.49
CA ASP A 241 -5.49 -16.32 -4.76
C ASP A 241 -6.78 -17.14 -4.58
N ILE A 242 -7.03 -17.73 -3.40
CA ILE A 242 -8.31 -18.41 -3.06
C ILE A 242 -9.49 -17.42 -3.13
N ALA A 243 -9.26 -16.15 -2.84
CA ALA A 243 -10.26 -15.10 -3.02
C ALA A 243 -10.56 -14.79 -4.51
N GLN A 244 -9.74 -15.30 -5.43
CA GLN A 244 -9.79 -15.04 -6.86
C GLN A 244 -9.79 -16.38 -7.64
N PRO A 245 -10.93 -17.12 -7.72
CA PRO A 245 -10.96 -18.50 -8.18
C PRO A 245 -10.29 -18.73 -9.55
N TRP A 246 -10.52 -17.85 -10.53
CA TRP A 246 -9.91 -17.96 -11.85
C TRP A 246 -8.38 -17.86 -11.79
N ARG A 247 -7.87 -16.97 -10.95
CA ARG A 247 -6.44 -16.80 -10.73
C ARG A 247 -5.83 -18.03 -10.06
N LEU A 248 -6.50 -18.56 -9.02
CA LEU A 248 -6.09 -19.80 -8.37
C LEU A 248 -6.05 -20.97 -9.36
N MET A 249 -7.11 -21.17 -10.18
CA MET A 249 -7.14 -22.23 -11.18
C MET A 249 -6.02 -22.11 -12.20
N THR A 250 -5.73 -20.89 -12.66
CA THR A 250 -4.61 -20.62 -13.56
C THR A 250 -3.27 -21.07 -12.95
N PHE A 251 -3.00 -20.72 -11.68
CA PHE A 251 -1.75 -21.11 -11.05
C PHE A 251 -1.69 -22.60 -10.71
N LEU A 252 -2.78 -23.21 -10.26
CA LEU A 252 -2.82 -24.66 -10.04
C LEU A 252 -2.56 -25.45 -11.33
N ALA A 253 -2.94 -24.93 -12.49
CA ALA A 253 -2.70 -25.57 -13.79
C ALA A 253 -1.23 -25.50 -14.25
N VAL A 254 -0.40 -24.60 -13.70
CA VAL A 254 0.99 -24.40 -14.15
C VAL A 254 1.81 -25.70 -14.02
N VAL A 255 1.82 -26.32 -12.84
CA VAL A 255 2.64 -27.52 -12.59
C VAL A 255 2.17 -28.70 -13.45
N PRO A 256 0.86 -29.06 -13.51
CA PRO A 256 0.37 -30.12 -14.40
C PRO A 256 0.69 -29.85 -15.88
N ALA A 257 0.51 -28.59 -16.35
CA ALA A 257 0.81 -28.23 -17.74
C ALA A 257 2.31 -28.40 -18.08
N LEU A 258 3.18 -27.96 -17.20
CA LEU A 258 4.64 -28.15 -17.38
C LEU A 258 5.03 -29.62 -17.35
N THR A 259 4.45 -30.43 -16.45
CA THR A 259 4.66 -31.89 -16.40
C THR A 259 4.21 -32.56 -17.70
N ALA A 260 3.01 -32.23 -18.19
CA ALA A 260 2.52 -32.75 -19.46
C ALA A 260 3.40 -32.36 -20.64
N ALA A 261 3.85 -31.08 -20.70
CA ALA A 261 4.75 -30.63 -21.74
C ALA A 261 6.12 -31.33 -21.70
N ALA A 262 6.65 -31.60 -20.51
CA ALA A 262 7.91 -32.35 -20.33
C ALA A 262 7.78 -33.79 -20.82
N VAL A 263 6.70 -34.51 -20.43
CA VAL A 263 6.41 -35.90 -20.84
C VAL A 263 6.22 -35.96 -22.36
N THR A 264 5.50 -35.02 -22.95
CA THR A 264 5.23 -34.97 -24.39
C THR A 264 6.33 -34.29 -25.21
N ARG A 265 7.44 -33.88 -24.57
CA ARG A 265 8.59 -33.18 -25.17
C ARG A 265 8.24 -31.88 -25.91
N ARG A 266 7.20 -31.19 -25.48
CA ARG A 266 6.72 -29.92 -26.08
C ARG A 266 7.49 -28.70 -25.57
N THR A 267 8.83 -28.76 -25.64
CA THR A 267 9.72 -27.67 -25.13
C THR A 267 9.47 -26.34 -25.82
N GLY A 268 9.10 -26.37 -27.12
CA GLY A 268 8.76 -25.16 -27.89
C GLY A 268 7.53 -24.43 -27.34
N GLU A 269 6.50 -25.17 -26.88
CA GLU A 269 5.30 -24.57 -26.27
C GLU A 269 5.63 -23.90 -24.93
N VAL A 270 6.49 -24.53 -24.12
CA VAL A 270 6.97 -23.95 -22.85
C VAL A 270 7.76 -22.66 -23.10
N ALA A 271 8.65 -22.66 -24.07
CA ALA A 271 9.42 -21.48 -24.45
C ALA A 271 8.48 -20.36 -24.98
N ALA A 272 7.51 -20.69 -25.81
CA ALA A 272 6.51 -19.74 -26.31
C ALA A 272 5.66 -19.15 -25.18
N ALA A 273 5.21 -19.98 -24.22
CA ALA A 273 4.47 -19.51 -23.05
C ALA A 273 5.33 -18.58 -22.17
N ALA A 274 6.58 -18.92 -21.91
CA ALA A 274 7.51 -18.06 -21.18
C ALA A 274 7.73 -16.71 -21.89
N ALA A 275 7.94 -16.73 -23.22
CA ALA A 275 8.06 -15.50 -24.02
C ALA A 275 6.77 -14.65 -23.95
N GLY A 276 5.60 -15.28 -24.00
CA GLY A 276 4.30 -14.61 -23.85
C GLY A 276 4.15 -13.94 -22.48
N ILE A 277 4.57 -14.61 -21.40
CA ILE A 277 4.56 -14.05 -20.03
C ILE A 277 5.51 -12.84 -19.94
N VAL A 278 6.73 -12.94 -20.53
CA VAL A 278 7.68 -11.80 -20.59
C VAL A 278 7.07 -10.64 -21.35
N ALA A 279 6.46 -10.88 -22.52
CA ALA A 279 5.83 -9.85 -23.33
C ALA A 279 4.66 -9.16 -22.59
N LEU A 280 3.85 -9.95 -21.87
CA LEU A 280 2.77 -9.43 -21.05
C LEU A 280 3.29 -8.56 -19.89
N ALA A 281 4.32 -9.03 -19.19
CA ALA A 281 4.97 -8.27 -18.12
C ALA A 281 5.61 -6.98 -18.66
N GLU A 282 6.24 -7.04 -19.84
CA GLU A 282 6.84 -5.86 -20.48
C GLU A 282 5.78 -4.86 -20.92
N TYR A 283 4.62 -5.32 -21.40
CA TYR A 283 3.46 -4.44 -21.65
C TYR A 283 3.04 -3.73 -20.34
N GLY A 284 2.90 -4.46 -19.22
CA GLY A 284 2.60 -3.88 -17.91
C GLY A 284 3.67 -2.87 -17.46
N ARG A 285 4.95 -3.15 -17.73
CA ARG A 285 6.07 -2.27 -17.43
C ARG A 285 6.00 -0.95 -18.20
N ARG A 286 5.59 -0.98 -19.46
CA ARG A 286 5.52 0.22 -20.30
C ARG A 286 4.32 1.12 -20.02
N ARG A 287 3.26 0.59 -19.44
CA ARG A 287 2.05 1.38 -19.13
C ARG A 287 2.36 2.57 -18.22
N ALA A 288 1.79 3.74 -18.55
CA ALA A 288 1.83 4.97 -17.76
C ALA A 288 3.24 5.37 -17.29
N GLY A 289 4.25 5.26 -18.15
CA GLY A 289 5.62 5.66 -17.84
C GLY A 289 6.37 4.67 -16.95
N GLY A 290 5.83 3.49 -16.64
CA GLY A 290 6.43 2.51 -15.73
C GLY A 290 7.81 2.00 -16.16
N ARG A 291 8.21 2.16 -17.42
CA ARG A 291 9.58 1.86 -17.90
C ARG A 291 10.68 2.64 -17.16
N HIS A 292 10.35 3.80 -16.58
CA HIS A 292 11.28 4.63 -15.81
C HIS A 292 11.30 4.27 -14.31
N VAL A 293 10.35 3.42 -13.87
CA VAL A 293 10.16 3.03 -12.47
C VAL A 293 10.55 1.57 -12.25
N PHE A 294 10.12 0.69 -13.16
CA PHE A 294 10.36 -0.76 -13.02
C PHE A 294 11.54 -1.22 -13.87
N PRO A 295 12.43 -2.07 -13.30
CA PRO A 295 13.55 -2.64 -14.05
C PRO A 295 13.06 -3.64 -15.09
N VAL A 296 13.79 -3.78 -16.19
CA VAL A 296 13.51 -4.79 -17.25
C VAL A 296 13.65 -6.22 -16.72
N THR A 297 14.50 -6.43 -15.72
CA THR A 297 14.67 -7.71 -15.04
C THR A 297 13.37 -8.24 -14.42
N GLY A 298 12.47 -7.37 -13.95
CA GLY A 298 11.15 -7.76 -13.49
C GLY A 298 10.32 -8.42 -14.60
N SER A 299 10.39 -7.93 -15.85
CA SER A 299 9.73 -8.58 -16.99
C SER A 299 10.37 -9.93 -17.32
N LEU A 300 11.71 -10.01 -17.32
CA LEU A 300 12.44 -11.25 -17.62
C LEU A 300 12.22 -12.34 -16.56
N LEU A 301 12.07 -11.97 -15.30
CA LEU A 301 11.81 -12.90 -14.18
C LEU A 301 10.33 -13.25 -14.00
N ALA A 302 9.43 -12.64 -14.75
CA ALA A 302 7.98 -12.90 -14.62
C ALA A 302 7.60 -14.38 -14.85
N PRO A 303 8.19 -15.16 -15.80
CA PRO A 303 7.91 -16.59 -15.94
C PRO A 303 8.30 -17.38 -14.70
N LEU A 304 9.43 -17.02 -14.07
CA LEU A 304 9.91 -17.67 -12.85
C LEU A 304 8.98 -17.38 -11.66
N TRP A 305 8.47 -16.15 -11.56
CA TRP A 305 7.44 -15.80 -10.58
C TRP A 305 6.14 -16.61 -10.80
N VAL A 306 5.71 -16.79 -12.06
CA VAL A 306 4.53 -17.62 -12.39
C VAL A 306 4.75 -19.09 -11.98
N LEU A 307 5.93 -19.63 -12.23
CA LEU A 307 6.30 -21.00 -11.81
C LEU A 307 6.25 -21.13 -10.28
N GLU A 308 6.91 -20.22 -9.56
CA GLU A 308 6.88 -20.18 -8.09
C GLU A 308 5.44 -20.11 -7.55
N ARG A 309 4.63 -19.23 -8.10
CA ARG A 309 3.22 -19.10 -7.71
C ARG A 309 2.45 -20.40 -8.00
N GLY A 310 2.70 -21.04 -9.14
CA GLY A 310 2.14 -22.34 -9.48
C GLY A 310 2.48 -23.42 -8.45
N VAL A 311 3.74 -23.50 -8.03
CA VAL A 311 4.19 -24.42 -6.98
C VAL A 311 3.55 -24.10 -5.64
N CYS A 312 3.60 -22.82 -5.20
CA CYS A 312 3.07 -22.39 -3.90
C CYS A 312 1.54 -22.49 -3.77
N SER A 313 0.80 -22.52 -4.87
CA SER A 313 -0.66 -22.63 -4.85
C SER A 313 -1.14 -24.01 -4.35
N TRP A 314 -0.38 -25.08 -4.57
CA TRP A 314 -0.72 -26.42 -4.08
C TRP A 314 -0.66 -26.52 -2.55
N PRO A 315 0.42 -26.19 -1.86
CA PRO A 315 0.42 -26.18 -0.39
C PRO A 315 -0.54 -25.13 0.19
N ALA A 316 -0.81 -24.01 -0.47
CA ALA A 316 -1.81 -23.05 -0.04
C ALA A 316 -3.23 -23.67 -0.08
N LEU A 317 -3.57 -24.37 -1.15
CA LEU A 317 -4.83 -25.13 -1.26
C LEU A 317 -4.90 -26.25 -0.22
N ALA A 318 -3.81 -27.00 -0.03
CA ALA A 318 -3.75 -28.05 1.00
C ALA A 318 -3.99 -27.48 2.40
N GLN A 319 -3.40 -26.31 2.75
CA GLN A 319 -3.67 -25.63 4.02
C GLN A 319 -5.16 -25.27 4.19
N ARG A 320 -5.80 -24.83 3.10
CA ARG A 320 -7.24 -24.53 3.12
C ARG A 320 -8.10 -25.75 3.38
N VAL A 321 -7.78 -26.89 2.73
CA VAL A 321 -8.58 -28.11 2.77
C VAL A 321 -8.30 -28.92 4.04
N ALA A 322 -7.00 -29.17 4.35
CA ALA A 322 -6.60 -30.04 5.45
C ALA A 322 -6.66 -29.36 6.82
N PHE A 323 -6.33 -28.07 6.88
CA PHE A 323 -6.21 -27.35 8.17
C PHE A 323 -7.25 -26.24 8.35
N GLY A 324 -8.16 -26.07 7.42
CA GLY A 324 -9.25 -25.10 7.48
C GLY A 324 -8.81 -23.63 7.38
N GLY A 325 -7.54 -23.35 7.06
CA GLY A 325 -7.01 -21.99 6.90
C GLY A 325 -5.50 -21.91 7.04
N VAL A 326 -4.94 -20.72 6.80
CA VAL A 326 -3.51 -20.41 6.96
C VAL A 326 -3.23 -19.85 8.34
N GLY A 327 -2.04 -20.12 8.90
CA GLY A 327 -1.57 -19.54 10.17
C GLY A 327 -1.40 -18.02 10.05
N TYR A 328 -1.92 -17.27 10.99
CA TYR A 328 -1.80 -15.81 11.06
C TYR A 328 -1.83 -15.34 12.52
N ALA A 329 -0.80 -14.60 12.96
CA ALA A 329 -0.72 -13.95 14.27
C ALA A 329 -1.08 -14.85 15.47
N GLY A 330 -0.67 -16.13 15.44
CA GLY A 330 -0.96 -17.13 16.49
C GLY A 330 -2.31 -17.83 16.37
N GLY A 331 -3.14 -17.46 15.40
CA GLY A 331 -4.42 -18.10 15.06
C GLY A 331 -4.44 -18.66 13.63
N ARG A 332 -5.64 -18.95 13.12
CA ARG A 332 -5.86 -19.37 11.74
C ARG A 332 -6.92 -18.49 11.08
N LEU A 333 -6.60 -18.00 9.87
CA LEU A 333 -7.56 -17.31 9.01
C LEU A 333 -8.00 -18.25 7.88
N ARG A 334 -9.31 -18.45 7.80
CA ARG A 334 -9.92 -19.30 6.78
C ARG A 334 -10.25 -18.52 5.52
N THR A 335 -10.75 -17.30 5.67
CA THR A 335 -11.25 -16.47 4.57
C THR A 335 -10.11 -15.61 4.02
N ALA A 336 -9.78 -15.77 2.74
CA ALA A 336 -8.81 -14.89 2.10
C ALA A 336 -9.42 -13.49 1.89
N ALA A 337 -10.57 -13.40 1.21
CA ALA A 337 -11.44 -12.22 1.14
C ALA A 337 -12.83 -12.65 0.68
N HIS A 338 -13.86 -11.88 1.02
CA HIS A 338 -15.23 -12.16 0.62
C HIS A 338 -15.49 -11.84 -0.86
N SER A 339 -16.48 -12.54 -1.43
CA SER A 339 -16.93 -12.22 -2.78
C SER A 339 -17.76 -10.92 -2.79
N PRO A 340 -17.75 -10.16 -3.91
CA PRO A 340 -18.58 -8.95 -4.01
C PRO A 340 -20.09 -9.19 -3.80
N ARG A 341 -20.58 -10.40 -4.14
CA ARG A 341 -21.98 -10.78 -3.88
C ARG A 341 -22.27 -10.88 -2.38
N ARG A 342 -21.40 -11.59 -1.64
CA ARG A 342 -21.55 -11.74 -0.18
C ARG A 342 -21.49 -10.40 0.53
N LEU A 343 -20.55 -9.54 0.14
CA LEU A 343 -20.43 -8.19 0.71
C LEU A 343 -21.67 -7.34 0.46
N ARG A 344 -22.24 -7.34 -0.75
CA ARG A 344 -23.49 -6.62 -1.03
C ARG A 344 -24.65 -7.13 -0.17
N THR A 345 -24.77 -8.43 0.03
CA THR A 345 -25.82 -9.01 0.89
C THR A 345 -25.63 -8.58 2.35
N SER A 346 -24.39 -8.67 2.86
CA SER A 346 -24.09 -8.25 4.25
C SER A 346 -24.32 -6.75 4.48
N LEU A 347 -23.91 -5.89 3.53
CA LEU A 347 -24.12 -4.44 3.63
C LEU A 347 -25.61 -4.08 3.59
N ARG A 348 -26.42 -4.77 2.76
CA ARG A 348 -27.88 -4.56 2.72
C ARG A 348 -28.56 -5.00 4.01
N ALA A 349 -28.12 -6.12 4.60
CA ALA A 349 -28.65 -6.59 5.88
C ALA A 349 -28.37 -5.57 7.00
N ARG A 350 -27.14 -5.08 7.11
CA ARG A 350 -26.77 -4.03 8.08
C ARG A 350 -27.57 -2.75 7.89
N ALA A 351 -27.79 -2.32 6.64
CA ALA A 351 -28.60 -1.12 6.35
C ALA A 351 -30.08 -1.32 6.75
N ALA A 352 -30.63 -2.52 6.55
CA ALA A 352 -32.01 -2.85 6.96
C ALA A 352 -32.14 -2.87 8.49
N GLU A 353 -31.16 -3.45 9.20
CA GLU A 353 -31.12 -3.46 10.68
C GLU A 353 -31.04 -2.04 11.25
N ALA A 354 -30.15 -1.19 10.69
CA ALA A 354 -30.05 0.21 11.11
C ALA A 354 -31.33 1.02 10.83
N ALA A 355 -32.07 0.70 9.77
CA ALA A 355 -33.35 1.34 9.46
C ALA A 355 -34.50 0.82 10.32
N ALA A 356 -34.40 -0.38 10.89
CA ALA A 356 -35.39 -0.99 11.77
C ALA A 356 -35.20 -0.62 13.25
N GLU A 357 -34.02 -0.13 13.64
CA GLU A 357 -33.79 0.42 14.97
C GLU A 357 -34.59 1.73 15.11
N PRO A 358 -35.66 1.81 15.98
CA PRO A 358 -36.40 3.02 16.16
C PRO A 358 -35.46 4.10 16.69
N ALA A 359 -35.56 5.32 16.13
CA ALA A 359 -34.88 6.51 16.64
C ALA A 359 -35.31 6.73 18.10
N GLY A 360 -34.67 5.99 18.97
CA GLY A 360 -35.05 5.80 20.34
C GLY A 360 -34.10 6.54 21.30
N ARG A 361 -34.62 7.64 21.76
CA ARG A 361 -34.41 8.35 23.05
C ARG A 361 -33.23 9.29 23.14
#